data_029f2328916b5f44d2d1bdf8d7a21d80
#
_entry.id   029f2328916b5f44d2d1bdf8d7a21d80
#
_cell.length_a   1.000
_cell.length_b   1.000
_cell.length_c   1.000
_cell.angle_alpha   90.00
_cell.angle_beta   90.00
_cell.angle_gamma   90.00
#
_symmetry.space_group_name_H-M   'P 1'
#
loop_
_entity.id
_entity.type
_entity.pdbx_description
1 polymer ?
#
loop_
_entity_poly.entity_id
_entity_poly.type
_entity_poly.pdbx_seq_one_letter_code
_entity_poly.pdbx_strand_id
1 'polypeptide(L)'
;LKGSNITSLKNAASKVMQMLELYPGVSNVEDNIPYGKRETILKVNERGKSLGFSTQDIGRQIKNAIDGKIAKRFARDEEEVAVRVMYPRSDNGPEMLNNIYLRGSSGQEIPLSQIVSSSETIGFSKIRREGGSREIAITAEIDASITSVGKVLSAIERDGINKIANDDGLK
;
A
#
# COMPACT_ATOMS: atom_id res chain seq x y z
N LEU A 1 15.59 4.12 12.96
CA LEU A 1 15.72 4.98 11.79
C LEU A 1 14.56 5.97 11.74
N LYS A 2 14.85 7.26 11.54
CA LYS A 2 13.85 8.33 11.45
C LYS A 2 14.02 9.11 10.16
N GLY A 3 12.91 9.50 9.52
CA GLY A 3 12.96 10.27 8.27
C GLY A 3 11.60 10.76 7.79
N SER A 4 11.63 11.60 6.75
CA SER A 4 10.41 12.17 6.15
C SER A 4 9.79 11.26 5.08
N ASN A 5 10.59 10.45 4.39
CA ASN A 5 10.16 9.58 3.30
C ASN A 5 10.08 8.13 3.76
N ILE A 6 8.88 7.54 3.67
CA ILE A 6 8.65 6.16 4.12
C ILE A 6 9.34 5.12 3.23
N THR A 7 9.47 5.40 1.93
CA THR A 7 10.13 4.48 0.99
C THR A 7 11.63 4.43 1.25
N SER A 8 12.28 5.60 1.46
CA SER A 8 13.70 5.66 1.84
C SER A 8 13.96 4.95 3.17
N LEU A 9 13.07 5.19 4.17
CA LEU A 9 13.13 4.50 5.46
C LEU A 9 13.04 2.96 5.31
N LYS A 10 12.11 2.48 4.48
CA LYS A 10 11.93 1.04 4.28
C LYS A 10 13.10 0.41 3.54
N ASN A 11 13.66 1.12 2.55
CA ASN A 11 14.86 0.68 1.84
C ASN A 11 16.07 0.60 2.77
N ALA A 12 16.30 1.62 3.60
CA ALA A 12 17.36 1.61 4.59
C ALA A 12 17.15 0.50 5.64
N ALA A 13 15.92 0.33 6.13
CA ALA A 13 15.58 -0.75 7.05
C ALA A 13 15.89 -2.12 6.45
N SER A 14 15.54 -2.35 5.17
CA SER A 14 15.84 -3.60 4.48
C SER A 14 17.35 -3.87 4.38
N LYS A 15 18.16 -2.84 4.10
CA LYS A 15 19.63 -2.95 4.08
C LYS A 15 20.17 -3.31 5.47
N VAL A 16 19.65 -2.68 6.52
CA VAL A 16 20.06 -2.95 7.91
C VAL A 16 19.63 -4.35 8.34
N MET A 17 18.44 -4.80 7.98
CA MET A 17 17.97 -6.16 8.27
C MET A 17 18.86 -7.21 7.59
N GLN A 18 19.17 -7.05 6.32
CA GLN A 18 20.10 -7.93 5.60
C GLN A 18 21.48 -7.95 6.24
N MET A 19 21.98 -6.81 6.71
CA MET A 19 23.26 -6.76 7.45
C MET A 19 23.17 -7.53 8.77
N LEU A 20 22.07 -7.37 9.52
CA LEU A 20 21.85 -8.08 10.79
C LEU A 20 21.79 -9.59 10.62
N GLU A 21 21.16 -10.08 9.56
CA GLU A 21 21.04 -11.51 9.26
C GLU A 21 22.37 -12.19 8.97
N LEU A 22 23.41 -11.42 8.60
CA LEU A 22 24.76 -11.95 8.37
C LEU A 22 25.55 -12.25 9.66
N TYR A 23 25.10 -11.72 10.81
CA TYR A 23 25.82 -11.93 12.07
C TYR A 23 25.43 -13.26 12.72
N PRO A 24 26.42 -14.11 13.08
CA PRO A 24 26.16 -15.37 13.77
C PRO A 24 25.42 -15.13 15.10
N GLY A 25 24.36 -15.91 15.35
CA GLY A 25 23.55 -15.81 16.55
C GLY A 25 22.49 -14.71 16.50
N VAL A 26 22.28 -14.05 15.35
CA VAL A 26 21.16 -13.14 15.12
C VAL A 26 20.10 -13.88 14.32
N SER A 27 18.84 -13.78 14.74
CA SER A 27 17.68 -14.40 14.07
C SER A 27 16.43 -13.53 14.21
N ASN A 28 15.37 -13.89 13.50
CA ASN A 28 14.06 -13.22 13.56
C ASN A 28 14.16 -11.69 13.42
N VAL A 29 14.89 -11.25 12.40
CA VAL A 29 15.07 -9.82 12.12
C VAL A 29 13.81 -9.27 11.45
N GLU A 30 13.12 -8.38 12.13
CA GLU A 30 11.85 -7.81 11.67
C GLU A 30 11.82 -6.30 11.83
N ASP A 31 11.02 -5.62 11.01
CA ASP A 31 10.69 -4.22 11.20
C ASP A 31 9.21 -4.03 11.62
N ASN A 32 8.93 -2.86 12.21
CA ASN A 32 7.60 -2.54 12.72
C ASN A 32 6.66 -1.88 11.70
N ILE A 33 7.04 -1.87 10.42
CA ILE A 33 6.21 -1.34 9.31
C ILE A 33 5.86 -2.48 8.35
N PRO A 34 4.84 -3.28 8.67
CA PRO A 34 4.42 -4.36 7.79
C PRO A 34 3.86 -3.82 6.48
N TYR A 35 4.16 -4.49 5.39
CA TYR A 35 3.50 -4.24 4.12
C TYR A 35 2.00 -4.47 4.28
N GLY A 36 1.24 -3.58 3.66
CA GLY A 36 -0.21 -3.66 3.60
C GLY A 36 -0.70 -4.52 2.45
N LYS A 37 -1.94 -4.26 2.05
CA LYS A 37 -2.53 -4.90 0.88
C LYS A 37 -1.92 -4.34 -0.40
N ARG A 38 -1.94 -5.14 -1.46
CA ARG A 38 -1.68 -4.66 -2.80
C ARG A 38 -2.74 -3.62 -3.18
N GLU A 39 -2.28 -2.52 -3.73
CA GLU A 39 -3.11 -1.41 -4.18
C GLU A 39 -2.94 -1.24 -5.68
N THR A 40 -4.05 -1.17 -6.40
CA THR A 40 -4.06 -0.82 -7.83
C THR A 40 -4.36 0.66 -7.95
N ILE A 41 -3.37 1.45 -8.37
CA ILE A 41 -3.52 2.88 -8.61
C ILE A 41 -3.96 3.08 -10.05
N LEU A 42 -5.11 3.73 -10.21
CA LEU A 42 -5.64 4.09 -11.53
C LEU A 42 -5.41 5.58 -11.80
N LYS A 43 -4.82 5.88 -12.95
CA LYS A 43 -4.63 7.27 -13.43
C LYS A 43 -5.34 7.45 -14.74
N VAL A 44 -6.12 8.52 -14.88
CA VAL A 44 -6.78 8.86 -16.16
C VAL A 44 -5.71 9.15 -17.20
N ASN A 45 -5.75 8.43 -18.32
CA ASN A 45 -4.84 8.63 -19.44
C ASN A 45 -5.33 9.75 -20.38
N GLU A 46 -4.55 10.11 -21.39
CA GLU A 46 -4.88 11.19 -22.32
C GLU A 46 -6.19 10.93 -23.09
N ARG A 47 -6.45 9.67 -23.45
CA ARG A 47 -7.73 9.30 -24.09
C ARG A 47 -8.91 9.50 -23.15
N GLY A 48 -8.77 9.12 -21.87
CA GLY A 48 -9.81 9.35 -20.88
C GLY A 48 -10.12 10.83 -20.70
N LYS A 49 -9.06 11.67 -20.64
CA LYS A 49 -9.22 13.13 -20.55
C LYS A 49 -9.92 13.70 -21.80
N SER A 50 -9.52 13.29 -23.00
CA SER A 50 -10.14 13.77 -24.26
C SER A 50 -11.61 13.36 -24.40
N LEU A 51 -12.01 12.25 -23.78
CA LEU A 51 -13.40 11.79 -23.70
C LEU A 51 -14.19 12.42 -22.56
N GLY A 52 -13.59 13.36 -21.82
CA GLY A 52 -14.23 14.11 -20.75
C GLY A 52 -14.34 13.39 -19.41
N PHE A 53 -13.59 12.30 -19.20
CA PHE A 53 -13.57 11.62 -17.90
C PHE A 53 -12.70 12.37 -16.89
N SER A 54 -13.29 12.66 -15.75
CA SER A 54 -12.54 13.10 -14.57
C SER A 54 -12.15 11.91 -13.66
N THR A 55 -11.12 12.07 -12.85
CA THR A 55 -10.76 11.09 -11.81
C THR A 55 -11.93 10.83 -10.87
N GLN A 56 -12.71 11.86 -10.54
CA GLN A 56 -13.87 11.75 -9.66
C GLN A 56 -14.99 10.91 -10.29
N ASP A 57 -15.27 11.11 -11.59
CA ASP A 57 -16.30 10.34 -12.28
C ASP A 57 -15.94 8.87 -12.40
N ILE A 58 -14.68 8.59 -12.76
CA ILE A 58 -14.16 7.22 -12.82
C ILE A 58 -14.25 6.58 -11.44
N GLY A 59 -13.75 7.23 -10.39
CA GLY A 59 -13.80 6.70 -9.03
C GLY A 59 -15.22 6.42 -8.54
N ARG A 60 -16.17 7.31 -8.84
CA ARG A 60 -17.58 7.15 -8.49
C ARG A 60 -18.21 5.96 -9.20
N GLN A 61 -17.96 5.80 -10.52
CA GLN A 61 -18.51 4.70 -11.28
C GLN A 61 -17.92 3.36 -10.87
N ILE A 62 -16.61 3.27 -10.66
CA ILE A 62 -15.94 2.06 -10.15
C ILE A 62 -16.47 1.70 -8.76
N LYS A 63 -16.57 2.67 -7.86
CA LYS A 63 -17.12 2.44 -6.53
C LYS A 63 -18.55 1.89 -6.59
N ASN A 64 -19.40 2.48 -7.44
CA ASN A 64 -20.77 1.99 -7.61
C ASN A 64 -20.82 0.58 -8.23
N ALA A 65 -19.88 0.25 -9.10
CA ALA A 65 -19.78 -1.08 -9.68
C ALA A 65 -19.38 -2.14 -8.64
N ILE A 66 -18.38 -1.84 -7.81
CA ILE A 66 -17.80 -2.79 -6.83
C ILE A 66 -18.65 -2.86 -5.55
N ASP A 67 -18.91 -1.72 -4.92
CA ASP A 67 -19.63 -1.64 -3.65
C ASP A 67 -21.16 -1.69 -3.85
N GLY A 68 -21.60 -1.43 -5.07
CA GLY A 68 -22.98 -1.26 -5.43
C GLY A 68 -23.56 0.09 -5.02
N LYS A 69 -24.69 0.42 -5.62
CA LYS A 69 -25.48 1.62 -5.33
C LYS A 69 -26.86 1.23 -4.80
N ILE A 70 -27.29 1.87 -3.73
CA ILE A 70 -28.64 1.72 -3.23
C ILE A 70 -29.58 2.42 -4.25
N ALA A 71 -30.38 1.62 -4.93
CA ALA A 71 -31.32 2.11 -5.95
C ALA A 71 -32.63 2.58 -5.31
N LYS A 72 -33.09 1.92 -4.25
CA LYS A 72 -34.34 2.23 -3.56
C LYS A 72 -34.26 1.81 -2.08
N ARG A 73 -34.95 2.57 -1.24
CA ARG A 73 -35.27 2.20 0.13
C ARG A 73 -36.78 2.27 0.30
N PHE A 74 -37.34 1.33 1.00
CA PHE A 74 -38.77 1.31 1.34
C PHE A 74 -38.97 0.60 2.68
N ALA A 75 -40.01 1.02 3.39
CA ALA A 75 -40.42 0.35 4.60
C ALA A 75 -41.22 -0.90 4.27
N ARG A 76 -40.91 -1.97 4.95
CA ARG A 76 -41.66 -3.21 4.94
C ARG A 76 -41.92 -3.62 6.37
N ASP A 77 -43.16 -3.55 6.79
CA ASP A 77 -43.58 -3.71 8.18
C ASP A 77 -42.84 -2.71 9.09
N GLU A 78 -42.06 -3.18 10.04
CA GLU A 78 -41.26 -2.35 10.97
C GLU A 78 -39.78 -2.18 10.53
N GLU A 79 -39.41 -2.72 9.37
CA GLU A 79 -38.04 -2.74 8.87
C GLU A 79 -37.83 -1.86 7.63
N GLU A 80 -36.65 -1.23 7.52
CA GLU A 80 -36.21 -0.55 6.29
C GLU A 80 -35.50 -1.52 5.38
N VAL A 81 -36.02 -1.74 4.17
CA VAL A 81 -35.42 -2.57 3.13
C VAL A 81 -34.69 -1.68 2.14
N ALA A 82 -33.41 -1.97 1.88
CA ALA A 82 -32.60 -1.29 0.89
C ALA A 82 -32.29 -2.23 -0.31
N VAL A 83 -32.70 -1.83 -1.49
CA VAL A 83 -32.36 -2.51 -2.74
C VAL A 83 -31.02 -1.98 -3.23
N ARG A 84 -30.00 -2.83 -3.27
CA ARG A 84 -28.65 -2.50 -3.76
C ARG A 84 -28.41 -3.18 -5.10
N VAL A 85 -27.98 -2.41 -6.08
CA VAL A 85 -27.54 -2.90 -7.39
C VAL A 85 -26.03 -2.85 -7.46
N MET A 86 -25.39 -3.96 -7.82
CA MET A 86 -23.94 -4.11 -7.92
C MET A 86 -23.58 -5.12 -9.01
N TYR A 87 -22.35 -5.06 -9.50
CA TYR A 87 -21.83 -6.13 -10.34
C TYR A 87 -21.69 -7.43 -9.54
N PRO A 88 -21.85 -8.59 -10.20
CA PRO A 88 -21.56 -9.87 -9.56
C PRO A 88 -20.14 -9.84 -8.98
N ARG A 89 -19.99 -10.30 -7.74
CA ARG A 89 -18.67 -10.45 -7.14
C ARG A 89 -17.91 -11.53 -7.89
N SER A 90 -16.74 -11.17 -8.39
CA SER A 90 -15.77 -12.09 -8.96
C SER A 90 -14.64 -12.26 -7.94
N ASP A 91 -14.22 -13.49 -7.67
CA ASP A 91 -13.09 -13.77 -6.78
C ASP A 91 -11.73 -13.38 -7.40
N ASN A 92 -11.72 -12.88 -8.62
CA ASN A 92 -10.53 -12.60 -9.42
C ASN A 92 -9.88 -11.22 -9.13
N GLY A 93 -10.23 -10.55 -8.03
CA GLY A 93 -9.54 -9.34 -7.58
C GLY A 93 -9.35 -8.26 -8.66
N PRO A 94 -8.11 -7.87 -9.01
CA PRO A 94 -7.84 -6.81 -10.00
C PRO A 94 -8.33 -7.11 -11.42
N GLU A 95 -8.51 -8.39 -11.80
CA GLU A 95 -9.01 -8.78 -13.11
C GLU A 95 -10.45 -8.32 -13.35
N MET A 96 -11.22 -8.12 -12.28
CA MET A 96 -12.56 -7.54 -12.37
C MET A 96 -12.54 -6.16 -13.05
N LEU A 97 -11.47 -5.37 -12.85
CA LEU A 97 -11.34 -4.04 -13.44
C LEU A 97 -11.29 -4.08 -14.97
N ASN A 98 -10.82 -5.17 -15.57
CA ASN A 98 -10.75 -5.32 -17.02
C ASN A 98 -12.13 -5.44 -17.67
N ASN A 99 -13.12 -5.87 -16.92
CA ASN A 99 -14.50 -6.09 -17.38
C ASN A 99 -15.44 -4.92 -17.05
N ILE A 100 -14.92 -3.84 -16.44
CA ILE A 100 -15.73 -2.67 -16.11
C ILE A 100 -15.82 -1.74 -17.33
N TYR A 101 -17.05 -1.40 -17.68
CA TYR A 101 -17.35 -0.35 -18.66
C TYR A 101 -17.84 0.89 -17.93
N LEU A 102 -17.32 2.04 -18.32
CA LEU A 102 -17.72 3.33 -17.78
C LEU A 102 -18.53 4.10 -18.82
N ARG A 103 -19.52 4.83 -18.35
CA ARG A 103 -20.36 5.66 -19.20
C ARG A 103 -19.80 7.07 -19.31
N GLY A 104 -19.47 7.49 -20.51
CA GLY A 104 -19.06 8.85 -20.82
C GLY A 104 -20.21 9.85 -20.81
N SER A 105 -19.90 11.14 -20.94
CA SER A 105 -20.88 12.24 -20.90
C SER A 105 -21.91 12.18 -22.05
N SER A 106 -21.53 11.61 -23.19
CA SER A 106 -22.41 11.38 -24.34
C SER A 106 -23.20 10.06 -24.28
N GLY A 107 -23.08 9.31 -23.17
CA GLY A 107 -23.80 8.06 -22.95
C GLY A 107 -23.14 6.81 -23.51
N GLN A 108 -22.00 6.93 -24.22
CA GLN A 108 -21.25 5.79 -24.74
C GLN A 108 -20.61 4.99 -23.57
N GLU A 109 -20.55 3.68 -23.75
CA GLU A 109 -19.88 2.78 -22.81
C GLU A 109 -18.46 2.48 -23.30
N ILE A 110 -17.47 2.70 -22.44
CA ILE A 110 -16.06 2.59 -22.77
C ILE A 110 -15.40 1.69 -21.74
N PRO A 111 -14.62 0.68 -22.16
CA PRO A 111 -13.86 -0.15 -21.23
C PRO A 111 -12.91 0.69 -20.36
N LEU A 112 -12.87 0.44 -19.05
CA LEU A 112 -12.00 1.14 -18.11
C LEU A 112 -10.53 1.10 -18.55
N SER A 113 -10.07 -0.04 -19.05
CA SER A 113 -8.69 -0.23 -19.52
C SER A 113 -8.26 0.71 -20.65
N GLN A 114 -9.20 1.28 -21.42
CA GLN A 114 -8.89 2.22 -22.48
C GLN A 114 -8.70 3.67 -22.01
N ILE A 115 -9.22 4.01 -20.85
CA ILE A 115 -9.27 5.41 -20.36
C ILE A 115 -8.43 5.63 -19.10
N VAL A 116 -7.84 4.55 -18.53
CA VAL A 116 -6.91 4.64 -17.41
C VAL A 116 -5.63 3.88 -17.69
N SER A 117 -4.55 4.28 -17.07
CA SER A 117 -3.37 3.48 -16.85
C SER A 117 -3.39 2.96 -15.42
N SER A 118 -3.06 1.69 -15.24
CA SER A 118 -2.97 1.06 -13.92
C SER A 118 -1.52 0.79 -13.53
N SER A 119 -1.22 0.94 -12.26
CA SER A 119 0.04 0.52 -11.66
C SER A 119 -0.24 -0.17 -10.33
N GLU A 120 0.48 -1.24 -10.06
CA GLU A 120 0.40 -1.91 -8.76
C GLU A 120 1.45 -1.34 -7.82
N THR A 121 1.07 -1.17 -6.57
CA THR A 121 1.96 -0.83 -5.48
C THR A 121 1.57 -1.63 -4.25
N ILE A 122 2.48 -1.69 -3.28
CA ILE A 122 2.18 -2.26 -1.97
C ILE A 122 2.20 -1.10 -0.99
N GLY A 123 1.05 -0.79 -0.42
CA GLY A 123 0.93 0.20 0.63
C GLY A 123 1.54 -0.31 1.95
N PHE A 124 1.65 0.57 2.93
CA PHE A 124 2.04 0.19 4.29
C PHE A 124 0.78 0.14 5.15
N SER A 125 0.60 -0.96 5.88
CA SER A 125 -0.60 -1.13 6.72
C SER A 125 -0.56 -0.25 7.97
N LYS A 126 0.63 0.14 8.43
CA LYS A 126 0.85 0.99 9.61
C LYS A 126 2.06 1.89 9.40
N ILE A 127 1.92 3.17 9.74
CA ILE A 127 3.03 4.14 9.74
C ILE A 127 3.12 4.73 11.15
N ARG A 128 4.25 4.52 11.83
CA ARG A 128 4.51 5.12 13.13
C ARG A 128 5.19 6.48 12.97
N ARG A 129 4.83 7.42 13.83
CA ARG A 129 5.46 8.74 13.92
C ARG A 129 5.84 9.04 15.36
N GLU A 130 7.03 9.60 15.53
CA GLU A 130 7.52 10.10 16.80
C GLU A 130 8.12 11.49 16.59
N GLY A 131 7.70 12.46 17.38
CA GLY A 131 8.16 13.84 17.22
C GLY A 131 7.91 14.44 15.82
N GLY A 132 6.83 14.04 15.13
CA GLY A 132 6.49 14.50 13.77
C GLY A 132 7.20 13.76 12.62
N SER A 133 8.28 13.02 12.90
CA SER A 133 9.01 12.21 11.93
C SER A 133 8.49 10.79 11.87
N ARG A 134 8.56 10.16 10.70
CA ARG A 134 8.29 8.74 10.57
C ARG A 134 9.44 7.94 11.16
N GLU A 135 9.13 6.84 11.84
CA GLU A 135 10.11 5.98 12.49
C GLU A 135 9.92 4.54 12.06
N ILE A 136 11.05 3.87 11.78
CA ILE A 136 11.13 2.41 11.65
C ILE A 136 12.01 1.88 12.78
N ALA A 137 11.46 0.97 13.57
CA ALA A 137 12.21 0.16 14.52
C ALA A 137 12.49 -1.20 13.90
N ILE A 138 13.72 -1.64 13.98
CA ILE A 138 14.16 -2.99 13.58
C ILE A 138 14.45 -3.74 14.87
N THR A 139 13.91 -4.94 15.00
CA THR A 139 14.10 -5.84 16.12
C THR A 139 14.72 -7.15 15.64
N ALA A 140 15.51 -7.78 16.48
CA ALA A 140 16.13 -9.07 16.21
C ALA A 140 16.26 -9.87 17.51
N GLU A 141 16.26 -11.17 17.41
CA GLU A 141 16.58 -12.08 18.49
C GLU A 141 18.06 -12.42 18.47
N ILE A 142 18.65 -12.52 19.65
CA ILE A 142 20.08 -12.84 19.80
C ILE A 142 20.22 -14.11 20.64
N ASP A 143 20.93 -15.08 20.09
CA ASP A 143 21.37 -16.27 20.83
C ASP A 143 22.57 -15.92 21.70
N ALA A 144 22.32 -15.82 23.01
CA ALA A 144 23.34 -15.48 24.01
C ALA A 144 24.50 -16.50 24.14
N SER A 145 24.30 -17.71 23.60
CA SER A 145 25.36 -18.73 23.57
C SER A 145 26.39 -18.47 22.48
N ILE A 146 26.01 -17.73 21.41
CA ILE A 146 26.85 -17.45 20.25
C ILE A 146 27.42 -16.03 20.31
N THR A 147 26.59 -15.04 20.66
CA THR A 147 26.98 -13.62 20.63
C THR A 147 26.30 -12.82 21.75
N SER A 148 26.58 -11.53 21.82
CA SER A 148 25.90 -10.61 22.72
C SER A 148 25.45 -9.36 22.02
N VAL A 149 24.41 -8.69 22.57
CA VAL A 149 23.87 -7.43 22.04
C VAL A 149 24.97 -6.39 21.80
N GLY A 150 25.90 -6.23 22.77
CA GLY A 150 26.98 -5.26 22.63
C GLY A 150 27.95 -5.56 21.49
N LYS A 151 28.27 -6.85 21.25
CA LYS A 151 29.11 -7.25 20.11
C LYS A 151 28.42 -6.96 18.77
N VAL A 152 27.12 -7.27 18.64
CA VAL A 152 26.36 -7.03 17.44
C VAL A 152 26.24 -5.53 17.18
N LEU A 153 25.92 -4.71 18.19
CA LEU A 153 25.84 -3.25 18.04
C LEU A 153 27.18 -2.65 17.59
N SER A 154 28.28 -3.03 18.23
CA SER A 154 29.61 -2.53 17.83
C SER A 154 30.01 -2.96 16.41
N ALA A 155 29.59 -4.15 16.00
CA ALA A 155 29.84 -4.63 14.65
C ALA A 155 29.03 -3.84 13.60
N ILE A 156 27.74 -3.61 13.84
CA ILE A 156 26.87 -2.82 12.96
C ILE A 156 27.35 -1.38 12.81
N GLU A 157 27.76 -0.75 13.92
CA GLU A 157 28.33 0.61 13.88
C GLU A 157 29.60 0.68 13.03
N ARG A 158 30.48 -0.29 13.18
CA ARG A 158 31.72 -0.40 12.38
C ARG A 158 31.42 -0.70 10.91
N ASP A 159 30.46 -1.58 10.64
CA ASP A 159 30.15 -2.06 9.29
C ASP A 159 29.25 -1.07 8.50
N GLY A 160 28.88 0.04 9.11
CA GLY A 160 28.41 1.24 8.38
C GLY A 160 26.93 1.54 8.47
N ILE A 161 26.24 1.21 9.56
CA ILE A 161 24.82 1.61 9.74
C ILE A 161 24.63 3.12 9.59
N ASN A 162 25.58 3.92 10.06
CA ASN A 162 25.54 5.38 9.93
C ASN A 162 25.67 5.82 8.46
N LYS A 163 26.39 5.06 7.63
CA LYS A 163 26.48 5.33 6.20
C LYS A 163 25.17 5.07 5.50
N ILE A 164 24.51 3.95 5.81
CA ILE A 164 23.18 3.63 5.27
C ILE A 164 22.17 4.72 5.65
N ALA A 165 22.18 5.20 6.89
CA ALA A 165 21.30 6.27 7.33
C ALA A 165 21.59 7.58 6.57
N ASN A 166 22.85 7.98 6.41
CA ASN A 166 23.24 9.21 5.74
C ASN A 166 22.94 9.18 4.23
N ASP A 167 23.22 8.05 3.56
CA ASP A 167 22.98 7.87 2.12
C ASP A 167 21.49 8.00 1.75
N ASP A 168 20.60 7.56 2.65
CA ASP A 168 19.16 7.65 2.49
C ASP A 168 18.56 8.94 3.14
N GLY A 169 19.38 9.86 3.64
CA GLY A 169 18.97 11.14 4.26
C GLY A 169 18.19 10.96 5.57
N LEU A 170 18.52 9.92 6.34
CA LEU A 170 17.84 9.53 7.57
C LEU A 170 18.65 9.95 8.82
N LYS A 171 17.98 9.87 9.97
CA LYS A 171 18.56 10.07 11.29
C LYS A 171 18.37 8.83 12.16
#